data_bac201dbc232faeadf23964f279242a2
#
_entry.id   bac201dbc232faeadf23964f279242a2
#
_cell.length_a   1.000
_cell.length_b   1.000
_cell.length_c   1.000
_cell.angle_alpha   90.00
_cell.angle_beta   90.00
_cell.angle_gamma   90.00
#
_symmetry.space_group_name_H-M   'P 1'
#
loop_
_entity.id
_entity.type
_entity.pdbx_description
1 polymer ?
#
loop_
_entity_poly.entity_id
_entity_poly.type
_entity_poly.pdbx_seq_one_letter_code
_entity_poly.pdbx_strand_id
1 'polypeptide(L)'
;AHWAASAGHMVVVLEKETMPRERVCGDALTPKAVGHLNDMGLGVTCDQFHHHHGLRMTAHGQSIELRWPTDHDHPSHGLVVRRNLLDQLLLEHAADAGAQVWTGVEVLDPVIEHGHLRGCRALGSGDGTGPQGEIEVRARFVVIADGPLSPFGRALGTARTRTYAQGVAMRGYFPSVRHDDDIIESVFDLRDSTGEQLPGYGWVFPLGDGTVNTGVGLLSHHHGNDPRSMRELFDQWVYQIPEYWGISADEIRGEPEGGRLPMGASVRPRSGPNWVVVGDAAGSVNPFNGDGIEPALSNGRLASTVITDAINTGDGLALRQYEKQLTSKYDHYYRLGRLATKALGRPGLMRRFTLLGIQSRVLTELVMRISTNLVNNDAGGTESVYELGKVIARLVPDRD
;
A
#
# COMPACT_ATOMS: atom_id res chain seq x y z
N ALA A 1 8.05 -8.34 11.60
CA ALA A 1 8.30 -8.66 13.00
C ALA A 1 7.67 -10.01 13.39
N HIS A 2 6.34 -10.18 13.21
CA HIS A 2 5.61 -11.42 13.55
C HIS A 2 6.32 -12.68 13.00
N TRP A 3 6.54 -12.79 11.70
CA TRP A 3 7.16 -13.96 11.07
C TRP A 3 8.56 -14.29 11.61
N ALA A 4 9.37 -13.27 11.90
CA ALA A 4 10.71 -13.49 12.43
C ALA A 4 10.66 -13.93 13.90
N ALA A 5 9.78 -13.36 14.70
CA ALA A 5 9.57 -13.77 16.10
C ALA A 5 9.01 -15.20 16.17
N SER A 6 8.02 -15.54 15.33
CA SER A 6 7.47 -16.91 15.22
C SER A 6 8.51 -17.93 14.77
N ALA A 7 9.54 -17.50 14.03
CA ALA A 7 10.69 -18.35 13.68
C ALA A 7 11.73 -18.48 14.83
N GLY A 8 11.48 -17.93 16.01
CA GLY A 8 12.32 -18.01 17.19
C GLY A 8 13.48 -17.02 17.25
N HIS A 9 13.45 -15.97 16.40
CA HIS A 9 14.47 -14.93 16.44
C HIS A 9 14.13 -13.85 17.47
N MET A 10 15.16 -13.29 18.12
CA MET A 10 15.01 -12.07 18.91
C MET A 10 14.75 -10.89 17.96
N VAL A 11 13.58 -10.29 18.09
CA VAL A 11 13.12 -9.17 17.26
C VAL A 11 12.82 -7.97 18.14
N VAL A 12 13.34 -6.79 17.76
CA VAL A 12 12.96 -5.51 18.35
C VAL A 12 12.32 -4.65 17.26
N VAL A 13 11.13 -4.14 17.52
CA VAL A 13 10.43 -3.18 16.67
C VAL A 13 10.58 -1.80 17.30
N LEU A 14 11.07 -0.82 16.52
CA LEU A 14 11.19 0.57 16.94
C LEU A 14 10.13 1.37 16.17
N GLU A 15 9.15 1.93 16.87
CA GLU A 15 8.11 2.80 16.33
C GLU A 15 8.19 4.16 17.03
N LYS A 16 8.30 5.23 16.23
CA LYS A 16 8.47 6.58 16.77
C LYS A 16 7.22 7.14 17.46
N GLU A 17 6.05 6.73 17.02
CA GLU A 17 4.78 7.17 17.59
C GLU A 17 4.35 6.24 18.71
N THR A 18 3.51 6.76 19.63
CA THR A 18 2.76 5.93 20.55
C THR A 18 1.49 5.38 19.88
N MET A 19 1.01 4.22 20.32
CA MET A 19 -0.21 3.61 19.78
C MET A 19 -1.43 3.93 20.64
N PRO A 20 -2.61 4.06 20.01
CA PRO A 20 -2.91 4.04 18.58
C PRO A 20 -2.48 5.34 17.88
N ARG A 21 -2.01 5.25 16.64
CA ARG A 21 -1.63 6.42 15.83
C ARG A 21 -2.39 6.50 14.53
N GLU A 22 -2.65 7.71 14.06
CA GLU A 22 -3.22 7.94 12.73
C GLU A 22 -2.18 7.72 11.62
N ARG A 23 -2.65 7.26 10.48
CA ARG A 23 -1.88 7.15 9.25
C ARG A 23 -2.76 7.40 8.04
N VAL A 24 -2.27 8.17 7.09
CA VAL A 24 -2.98 8.45 5.84
C VAL A 24 -3.15 7.16 5.05
N CYS A 25 -4.41 6.74 4.84
CA CYS A 25 -4.78 5.53 4.10
C CYS A 25 -6.25 5.60 3.69
N GLY A 26 -6.63 4.87 2.64
CA GLY A 26 -8.03 4.58 2.31
C GLY A 26 -8.67 3.51 3.19
N ASP A 27 -7.90 2.89 4.09
CA ASP A 27 -8.34 1.86 5.05
C ASP A 27 -8.84 0.54 4.44
N ALA A 28 -8.93 0.43 3.12
CA ALA A 28 -9.38 -0.78 2.46
C ALA A 28 -8.24 -1.80 2.27
N LEU A 29 -8.53 -3.04 2.60
CA LEU A 29 -7.69 -4.21 2.40
C LEU A 29 -8.27 -5.06 1.28
N THR A 30 -7.45 -5.38 0.28
CA THR A 30 -7.81 -6.31 -0.78
C THR A 30 -7.96 -7.75 -0.24
N PRO A 31 -8.68 -8.65 -0.93
CA PRO A 31 -8.76 -10.06 -0.54
C PRO A 31 -7.39 -10.70 -0.28
N LYS A 32 -6.38 -10.31 -1.05
CA LYS A 32 -5.02 -10.81 -0.90
C LYS A 32 -4.34 -10.32 0.39
N ALA A 33 -4.58 -9.06 0.78
CA ALA A 33 -4.12 -8.53 2.06
C ALA A 33 -4.77 -9.28 3.23
N VAL A 34 -6.08 -9.59 3.12
CA VAL A 34 -6.80 -10.39 4.12
C VAL A 34 -6.23 -11.82 4.18
N GLY A 35 -5.88 -12.42 3.04
CA GLY A 35 -5.19 -13.72 3.00
C GLY A 35 -3.88 -13.70 3.80
N HIS A 36 -3.06 -12.65 3.68
CA HIS A 36 -1.85 -12.50 4.49
C HIS A 36 -2.12 -12.37 6.00
N LEU A 37 -3.19 -11.67 6.39
CA LEU A 37 -3.59 -11.59 7.81
C LEU A 37 -4.03 -12.96 8.34
N ASN A 38 -4.80 -13.71 7.56
CA ASN A 38 -5.21 -15.08 7.89
C ASN A 38 -4.00 -16.03 8.04
N ASP A 39 -3.03 -15.94 7.12
CA ASP A 39 -1.77 -16.70 7.17
C ASP A 39 -0.94 -16.39 8.44
N MET A 40 -1.04 -15.17 8.95
CA MET A 40 -0.41 -14.77 10.21
C MET A 40 -1.16 -15.30 11.43
N GLY A 41 -2.37 -15.83 11.27
CA GLY A 41 -3.24 -16.21 12.37
C GLY A 41 -3.92 -15.01 13.06
N LEU A 42 -3.88 -13.84 12.47
CA LEU A 42 -4.64 -12.70 12.94
C LEU A 42 -6.11 -12.90 12.53
N GLY A 43 -6.90 -13.43 13.46
CA GLY A 43 -8.32 -13.70 13.23
C GLY A 43 -9.08 -12.41 12.95
N VAL A 44 -9.39 -12.17 11.67
CA VAL A 44 -10.14 -10.99 11.21
C VAL A 44 -11.65 -11.18 11.31
N THR A 45 -12.11 -11.92 12.31
CA THR A 45 -13.52 -12.16 12.62
C THR A 45 -14.09 -11.16 13.63
N CYS A 46 -13.37 -10.08 13.94
CA CYS A 46 -13.89 -9.15 14.91
C CYS A 46 -14.90 -8.17 14.29
N ASP A 47 -15.92 -7.83 15.06
CA ASP A 47 -16.97 -6.87 14.69
C ASP A 47 -16.46 -5.44 14.40
N GLN A 48 -15.13 -5.25 14.54
CA GLN A 48 -14.45 -3.98 14.30
C GLN A 48 -14.01 -3.81 12.83
N PHE A 49 -14.13 -4.86 11.99
CA PHE A 49 -13.76 -4.83 10.60
C PHE A 49 -15.00 -4.89 9.72
N HIS A 50 -15.15 -3.89 8.86
CA HIS A 50 -16.21 -3.92 7.88
C HIS A 50 -15.81 -4.79 6.68
N HIS A 51 -16.63 -5.78 6.36
CA HIS A 51 -16.40 -6.68 5.23
C HIS A 51 -16.99 -6.11 3.94
N HIS A 52 -16.18 -6.09 2.87
CA HIS A 52 -16.69 -5.78 1.54
C HIS A 52 -16.48 -6.94 0.58
N HIS A 53 -17.48 -7.18 -0.26
CA HIS A 53 -17.53 -8.33 -1.15
C HIS A 53 -17.29 -7.99 -2.61
N GLY A 54 -16.97 -6.74 -2.91
CA GLY A 54 -16.74 -6.31 -4.28
C GLY A 54 -16.34 -4.84 -4.41
N LEU A 55 -16.22 -4.43 -5.66
CA LEU A 55 -15.86 -3.08 -6.07
C LEU A 55 -16.94 -2.55 -7.05
N ARG A 56 -17.50 -1.37 -6.75
CA ARG A 56 -18.26 -0.56 -7.69
C ARG A 56 -17.29 0.36 -8.41
N MET A 57 -17.24 0.22 -9.73
CA MET A 57 -16.45 1.11 -10.59
C MET A 57 -17.42 2.08 -11.28
N THR A 58 -17.23 3.37 -11.07
CA THR A 58 -18.11 4.41 -11.59
C THR A 58 -17.31 5.35 -12.49
N ALA A 59 -17.87 5.70 -13.65
CA ALA A 59 -17.34 6.70 -14.56
C ALA A 59 -18.44 7.21 -15.51
N HIS A 60 -18.44 8.51 -15.82
CA HIS A 60 -19.34 9.13 -16.80
C HIS A 60 -20.83 8.84 -16.55
N GLY A 61 -21.23 8.79 -15.27
CA GLY A 61 -22.62 8.52 -14.86
C GLY A 61 -23.06 7.05 -14.99
N GLN A 62 -22.14 6.15 -15.29
CA GLN A 62 -22.38 4.71 -15.34
C GLN A 62 -21.62 4.00 -14.22
N SER A 63 -22.17 2.91 -13.71
CA SER A 63 -21.55 2.09 -12.66
C SER A 63 -21.64 0.61 -13.00
N ILE A 64 -20.58 -0.13 -12.67
CA ILE A 64 -20.55 -1.60 -12.73
C ILE A 64 -20.12 -2.11 -11.36
N GLU A 65 -20.90 -2.99 -10.78
CA GLU A 65 -20.55 -3.72 -9.57
C GLU A 65 -19.96 -5.08 -9.92
N LEU A 66 -18.81 -5.38 -9.34
CA LEU A 66 -18.09 -6.62 -9.51
C LEU A 66 -17.81 -7.23 -8.14
N ARG A 67 -18.21 -8.48 -7.94
CA ARG A 67 -17.83 -9.25 -6.75
C ARG A 67 -16.37 -9.71 -6.88
N TRP A 68 -15.70 -9.84 -5.74
CA TRP A 68 -14.34 -10.39 -5.73
C TRP A 68 -14.35 -11.82 -6.26
N PRO A 69 -13.36 -12.19 -7.06
CA PRO A 69 -13.26 -13.57 -7.54
C PRO A 69 -13.04 -14.52 -6.38
N THR A 70 -13.67 -15.69 -6.45
CA THR A 70 -13.38 -16.78 -5.54
C THR A 70 -12.10 -17.48 -5.97
N ASP A 71 -11.18 -17.63 -5.04
CA ASP A 71 -9.88 -18.29 -5.24
C ASP A 71 -9.52 -19.16 -4.04
N HIS A 72 -8.58 -20.11 -4.24
CA HIS A 72 -8.05 -20.93 -3.16
C HIS A 72 -6.99 -20.20 -2.33
N ASP A 73 -6.32 -19.20 -2.91
CA ASP A 73 -5.17 -18.52 -2.30
C ASP A 73 -5.57 -17.31 -1.44
N HIS A 74 -6.83 -16.86 -1.49
CA HIS A 74 -7.32 -15.73 -0.72
C HIS A 74 -8.86 -15.78 -0.55
N PRO A 75 -9.41 -15.13 0.49
CA PRO A 75 -10.86 -15.06 0.68
C PRO A 75 -11.55 -14.26 -0.43
N SER A 76 -12.85 -14.48 -0.61
CA SER A 76 -13.68 -13.74 -1.57
C SER A 76 -14.24 -12.43 -1.01
N HIS A 77 -13.57 -11.86 -0.02
CA HIS A 77 -13.90 -10.57 0.58
C HIS A 77 -12.63 -9.79 0.93
N GLY A 78 -12.77 -8.50 0.97
CA GLY A 78 -11.79 -7.60 1.56
C GLY A 78 -12.32 -7.02 2.88
N LEU A 79 -11.57 -6.13 3.50
CA LEU A 79 -11.91 -5.47 4.75
C LEU A 79 -11.71 -3.97 4.61
N VAL A 80 -12.49 -3.18 5.35
CA VAL A 80 -12.20 -1.78 5.61
C VAL A 80 -12.00 -1.62 7.11
N VAL A 81 -10.83 -1.10 7.49
CA VAL A 81 -10.43 -0.95 8.90
C VAL A 81 -9.55 0.27 9.07
N ARG A 82 -9.84 1.09 10.07
CA ARG A 82 -9.00 2.26 10.37
C ARG A 82 -7.57 1.85 10.67
N ARG A 83 -6.63 2.60 10.14
CA ARG A 83 -5.20 2.29 10.28
C ARG A 83 -4.71 2.35 11.72
N ASN A 84 -5.27 3.22 12.56
CA ASN A 84 -4.91 3.24 13.98
C ASN A 84 -5.19 1.89 14.66
N LEU A 85 -6.33 1.25 14.34
CA LEU A 85 -6.68 -0.07 14.85
C LEU A 85 -5.84 -1.17 14.21
N LEU A 86 -5.75 -1.20 12.87
CA LEU A 86 -4.99 -2.25 12.15
C LEU A 86 -3.52 -2.27 12.56
N ASP A 87 -2.88 -1.10 12.61
CA ASP A 87 -1.46 -1.00 12.93
C ASP A 87 -1.19 -1.41 14.39
N GLN A 88 -2.09 -1.06 15.33
CA GLN A 88 -2.02 -1.52 16.72
C GLN A 88 -2.13 -3.06 16.80
N LEU A 89 -3.16 -3.64 16.19
CA LEU A 89 -3.36 -5.10 16.19
C LEU A 89 -2.16 -5.86 15.60
N LEU A 90 -1.56 -5.34 14.54
CA LEU A 90 -0.36 -5.95 13.94
C LEU A 90 0.86 -5.87 14.86
N LEU A 91 1.02 -4.80 15.63
CA LEU A 91 2.09 -4.68 16.63
C LEU A 91 1.86 -5.60 17.81
N GLU A 92 0.64 -5.64 18.36
CA GLU A 92 0.25 -6.57 19.44
C GLU A 92 0.47 -8.02 19.01
N HIS A 93 0.03 -8.38 17.80
CA HIS A 93 0.23 -9.72 17.25
C HIS A 93 1.71 -10.08 17.04
N ALA A 94 2.56 -9.10 16.73
CA ALA A 94 4.01 -9.31 16.69
C ALA A 94 4.61 -9.50 18.10
N ALA A 95 4.10 -8.75 19.09
CA ALA A 95 4.50 -8.91 20.51
C ALA A 95 4.09 -10.29 21.06
N ASP A 96 2.88 -10.75 20.77
CA ASP A 96 2.38 -12.08 21.14
C ASP A 96 3.23 -13.21 20.54
N ALA A 97 3.79 -12.98 19.35
CA ALA A 97 4.74 -13.91 18.72
C ALA A 97 6.16 -13.84 19.34
N GLY A 98 6.41 -12.94 20.30
CA GLY A 98 7.68 -12.80 21.03
C GLY A 98 8.56 -11.62 20.58
N ALA A 99 8.07 -10.71 19.72
CA ALA A 99 8.81 -9.50 19.41
C ALA A 99 8.75 -8.48 20.57
N GLN A 100 9.86 -7.80 20.85
CA GLN A 100 9.87 -6.64 21.74
C GLN A 100 9.43 -5.42 20.93
N VAL A 101 8.34 -4.77 21.34
CA VAL A 101 7.81 -3.57 20.67
C VAL A 101 8.11 -2.34 21.54
N TRP A 102 8.89 -1.42 21.01
CA TRP A 102 9.23 -0.14 21.63
C TRP A 102 8.58 0.99 20.83
N THR A 103 7.51 1.55 21.40
CA THR A 103 6.82 2.74 20.89
C THR A 103 7.42 3.99 21.53
N GLY A 104 7.25 5.15 20.90
CA GLY A 104 7.88 6.40 21.34
C GLY A 104 9.40 6.41 21.12
N VAL A 105 9.93 5.62 20.17
CA VAL A 105 11.37 5.50 19.88
C VAL A 105 11.65 5.85 18.44
N GLU A 106 12.16 7.05 18.20
CA GLU A 106 12.56 7.54 16.88
C GLU A 106 13.96 7.08 16.52
N VAL A 107 14.07 6.39 15.38
CA VAL A 107 15.38 6.00 14.82
C VAL A 107 16.00 7.22 14.13
N LEU A 108 17.24 7.56 14.51
CA LEU A 108 17.96 8.72 14.01
C LEU A 108 18.92 8.36 12.87
N ASP A 109 19.97 7.60 13.20
CA ASP A 109 21.08 7.33 12.30
C ASP A 109 21.52 5.87 12.32
N PRO A 110 22.04 5.33 11.20
CA PRO A 110 22.64 4.00 11.17
C PRO A 110 23.99 3.99 11.91
N VAL A 111 24.25 2.92 12.65
CA VAL A 111 25.57 2.61 13.19
C VAL A 111 26.27 1.65 12.22
N ILE A 112 27.33 2.15 11.54
CA ILE A 112 28.07 1.40 10.52
C ILE A 112 29.51 1.18 11.01
N GLU A 113 29.94 -0.08 11.05
CA GLU A 113 31.31 -0.46 11.38
C GLU A 113 31.86 -1.38 10.27
N HIS A 114 33.02 -1.03 9.73
CA HIS A 114 33.70 -1.79 8.66
C HIS A 114 32.78 -2.10 7.45
N GLY A 115 31.91 -1.13 7.07
CA GLY A 115 30.97 -1.29 5.95
C GLY A 115 29.74 -2.15 6.23
N HIS A 116 29.56 -2.62 7.46
CA HIS A 116 28.38 -3.37 7.89
C HIS A 116 27.50 -2.53 8.82
N LEU A 117 26.20 -2.57 8.60
CA LEU A 117 25.23 -2.00 9.50
C LEU A 117 25.20 -2.79 10.80
N ARG A 118 25.46 -2.13 11.93
CA ARG A 118 25.46 -2.76 13.26
C ARG A 118 24.19 -2.51 14.06
N GLY A 119 23.38 -1.59 13.58
CA GLY A 119 22.16 -1.17 14.25
C GLY A 119 21.85 0.31 13.98
N CYS A 120 21.28 0.97 14.96
CA CYS A 120 20.91 2.37 14.86
C CYS A 120 21.12 3.11 16.18
N ARG A 121 21.28 4.43 16.08
CA ARG A 121 21.02 5.35 17.20
C ARG A 121 19.55 5.73 17.17
N ALA A 122 18.94 5.81 18.32
CA ALA A 122 17.55 6.17 18.46
C ALA A 122 17.34 7.05 19.69
N LEU A 123 16.21 7.76 19.71
CA LEU A 123 15.79 8.63 20.79
C LEU A 123 14.41 8.21 21.29
N GLY A 124 14.36 7.81 22.55
CA GLY A 124 13.07 7.49 23.21
C GLY A 124 12.48 8.72 23.86
N SER A 125 11.22 9.01 23.58
CA SER A 125 10.47 10.14 24.12
C SER A 125 10.09 9.99 25.61
N GLY A 126 9.96 8.73 26.05
CA GLY A 126 9.56 8.38 27.42
C GLY A 126 8.04 8.30 27.66
N ASP A 127 7.25 8.54 26.64
CA ASP A 127 5.78 8.43 26.66
C ASP A 127 5.27 7.09 26.06
N GLY A 128 6.17 6.28 25.50
CA GLY A 128 5.88 4.96 24.94
C GLY A 128 6.37 3.79 25.80
N THR A 129 6.47 2.63 25.19
CA THR A 129 6.96 1.39 25.84
C THR A 129 8.48 1.22 25.75
N GLY A 130 9.16 2.06 24.96
CA GLY A 130 10.59 1.99 24.79
C GLY A 130 11.40 2.71 25.87
N PRO A 131 12.73 2.54 25.87
CA PRO A 131 13.65 3.25 26.76
C PRO A 131 13.61 4.77 26.49
N GLN A 132 13.77 5.58 27.50
CA GLN A 132 13.86 7.03 27.39
C GLN A 132 15.30 7.50 27.09
N GLY A 133 15.43 8.60 26.33
CA GLY A 133 16.70 9.23 26.01
C GLY A 133 17.42 8.60 24.80
N GLU A 134 18.66 9.02 24.60
CA GLU A 134 19.48 8.47 23.50
C GLU A 134 19.91 7.04 23.80
N ILE A 135 19.71 6.15 22.83
CA ILE A 135 20.08 4.73 22.91
C ILE A 135 20.75 4.27 21.62
N GLU A 136 21.58 3.25 21.74
CA GLU A 136 22.11 2.52 20.60
C GLU A 136 21.53 1.11 20.61
N VAL A 137 20.85 0.73 19.52
CA VAL A 137 20.27 -0.61 19.35
C VAL A 137 21.11 -1.37 18.34
N ARG A 138 21.70 -2.48 18.76
CA ARG A 138 22.54 -3.34 17.90
C ARG A 138 21.78 -4.55 17.40
N ALA A 139 21.98 -4.88 16.11
CA ALA A 139 21.36 -6.03 15.48
C ALA A 139 22.25 -6.67 14.42
N ARG A 140 22.13 -7.98 14.22
CA ARG A 140 22.81 -8.69 13.11
C ARG A 140 22.19 -8.36 11.77
N PHE A 141 20.87 -8.23 11.72
CA PHE A 141 20.08 -7.89 10.54
C PHE A 141 19.12 -6.75 10.85
N VAL A 142 18.86 -5.91 9.87
CA VAL A 142 17.95 -4.76 10.01
C VAL A 142 16.91 -4.79 8.89
N VAL A 143 15.63 -4.68 9.26
CA VAL A 143 14.52 -4.49 8.32
C VAL A 143 14.08 -3.03 8.38
N ILE A 144 14.20 -2.32 7.26
CA ILE A 144 13.87 -0.91 7.12
C ILE A 144 12.43 -0.81 6.64
N ALA A 145 11.55 -0.30 7.49
CA ALA A 145 10.11 -0.16 7.27
C ALA A 145 9.62 1.25 7.65
N ASP A 146 10.49 2.25 7.50
CA ASP A 146 10.32 3.64 7.95
C ASP A 146 9.46 4.52 7.01
N GLY A 147 8.68 3.88 6.13
CA GLY A 147 7.63 4.50 5.35
C GLY A 147 8.14 5.25 4.08
N PRO A 148 7.28 6.09 3.46
CA PRO A 148 7.52 6.60 2.11
C PRO A 148 8.69 7.58 1.98
N LEU A 149 9.11 8.20 3.06
CA LEU A 149 10.27 9.11 3.07
C LEU A 149 11.58 8.38 3.37
N SER A 150 11.53 7.29 4.11
CA SER A 150 12.64 6.41 4.46
C SER A 150 13.95 7.14 4.75
N PRO A 151 14.03 7.97 5.79
CA PRO A 151 15.26 8.69 6.11
C PRO A 151 16.42 7.75 6.43
N PHE A 152 16.14 6.66 7.15
CA PHE A 152 17.14 5.65 7.48
C PHE A 152 17.61 4.88 6.24
N GLY A 153 16.69 4.49 5.36
CA GLY A 153 17.06 3.86 4.09
C GLY A 153 17.93 4.77 3.22
N ARG A 154 17.61 6.05 3.14
CA ARG A 154 18.45 7.05 2.40
C ARG A 154 19.83 7.21 3.00
N ALA A 155 19.98 7.18 4.31
CA ALA A 155 21.28 7.20 4.97
C ALA A 155 22.14 5.98 4.60
N LEU A 156 21.52 4.86 4.20
CA LEU A 156 22.19 3.66 3.68
C LEU A 156 22.35 3.64 2.16
N GLY A 157 22.00 4.73 1.47
CA GLY A 157 22.19 4.88 0.03
C GLY A 157 20.99 4.46 -0.81
N THR A 158 19.83 4.20 -0.22
CA THR A 158 18.61 3.94 -1.03
C THR A 158 18.14 5.22 -1.71
N ALA A 159 17.68 5.12 -2.93
CA ALA A 159 17.15 6.25 -3.68
C ALA A 159 15.95 5.84 -4.52
N ARG A 160 15.00 6.78 -4.68
CA ARG A 160 13.87 6.58 -5.57
C ARG A 160 14.26 6.89 -7.01
N THR A 161 13.90 6.02 -7.93
CA THR A 161 14.01 6.24 -9.37
C THR A 161 12.99 7.34 -9.78
N ARG A 162 13.49 8.51 -10.14
CA ARG A 162 12.66 9.71 -10.38
C ARG A 162 11.73 9.59 -11.58
N THR A 163 12.05 8.73 -12.53
CA THR A 163 11.25 8.46 -13.75
C THR A 163 10.02 7.59 -13.48
N TYR A 164 9.97 6.94 -12.30
CA TYR A 164 8.81 6.13 -11.93
C TYR A 164 7.71 7.01 -11.35
N ALA A 165 6.44 6.67 -11.68
CA ALA A 165 5.29 7.36 -11.16
C ALA A 165 5.27 7.34 -9.63
N GLN A 166 4.82 8.43 -9.05
CA GLN A 166 4.50 8.54 -7.65
C GLN A 166 3.03 8.94 -7.54
N GLY A 167 2.28 8.26 -6.69
CA GLY A 167 0.95 8.70 -6.32
C GLY A 167 1.02 9.77 -5.24
N VAL A 168 0.01 10.62 -5.23
CA VAL A 168 -0.34 11.51 -4.13
C VAL A 168 -1.81 11.30 -3.83
N ALA A 169 -2.19 11.28 -2.56
CA ALA A 169 -3.57 11.06 -2.15
C ALA A 169 -3.92 11.94 -0.96
N MET A 170 -5.21 12.26 -0.85
CA MET A 170 -5.79 12.91 0.32
C MET A 170 -7.12 12.26 0.65
N ARG A 171 -7.41 12.10 1.95
CA ARG A 171 -8.62 11.44 2.45
C ARG A 171 -9.24 12.20 3.62
N GLY A 172 -10.51 11.95 3.85
CA GLY A 172 -11.24 12.36 5.04
C GLY A 172 -12.30 11.34 5.42
N TYR A 173 -12.86 11.48 6.62
CA TYR A 173 -13.96 10.66 7.10
C TYR A 173 -15.25 11.47 7.13
N PHE A 174 -16.34 10.87 6.68
CA PHE A 174 -17.65 11.52 6.66
C PHE A 174 -18.74 10.57 7.17
N PRO A 175 -19.78 11.06 7.83
CA PRO A 175 -21.00 10.30 8.04
C PRO A 175 -21.60 9.89 6.69
N SER A 176 -22.19 8.71 6.62
CA SER A 176 -22.90 8.26 5.42
C SER A 176 -24.04 7.34 5.78
N VAL A 177 -25.16 7.49 5.10
CA VAL A 177 -26.33 6.59 5.20
C VAL A 177 -26.03 5.18 4.63
N ARG A 178 -24.91 5.03 3.92
CA ARG A 178 -24.43 3.76 3.34
C ARG A 178 -23.11 3.31 3.96
N HIS A 179 -22.87 3.67 5.20
CA HIS A 179 -21.64 3.28 5.91
C HIS A 179 -21.43 1.77 6.05
N ASP A 180 -22.49 0.96 5.85
CA ASP A 180 -22.55 -0.49 5.96
C ASP A 180 -22.71 -1.20 4.59
N ASP A 181 -22.56 -0.47 3.47
CA ASP A 181 -22.57 -1.07 2.13
C ASP A 181 -21.45 -2.13 2.01
N ASP A 182 -21.77 -3.31 1.49
CA ASP A 182 -20.83 -4.41 1.32
C ASP A 182 -19.97 -4.27 0.03
N ILE A 183 -20.03 -3.11 -0.63
CA ILE A 183 -19.31 -2.79 -1.86
C ILE A 183 -18.53 -1.48 -1.65
N ILE A 184 -17.21 -1.52 -1.85
CA ILE A 184 -16.41 -0.28 -1.93
C ILE A 184 -16.55 0.35 -3.32
N GLU A 185 -16.40 1.68 -3.41
CA GLU A 185 -16.56 2.38 -4.68
C GLU A 185 -15.29 3.14 -5.09
N SER A 186 -15.00 3.11 -6.41
CA SER A 186 -13.97 3.92 -7.06
C SER A 186 -14.56 4.64 -8.28
N VAL A 187 -14.36 5.96 -8.35
CA VAL A 187 -14.85 6.85 -9.40
C VAL A 187 -13.69 7.30 -10.27
N PHE A 188 -13.69 6.92 -11.54
CA PHE A 188 -12.55 7.06 -12.46
C PHE A 188 -12.60 8.27 -13.41
N ASP A 189 -13.63 9.10 -13.34
CA ASP A 189 -13.71 10.34 -14.09
C ASP A 189 -13.59 11.59 -13.20
N LEU A 190 -12.70 11.51 -12.22
CA LEU A 190 -12.31 12.62 -11.37
C LEU A 190 -11.95 13.85 -12.23
N ARG A 191 -12.48 15.03 -11.88
CA ARG A 191 -12.31 16.25 -12.65
C ARG A 191 -11.76 17.38 -11.78
N ASP A 192 -10.98 18.24 -12.41
CA ASP A 192 -10.56 19.50 -11.81
C ASP A 192 -11.65 20.59 -11.92
N SER A 193 -11.34 21.79 -11.42
CA SER A 193 -12.23 22.96 -11.45
C SER A 193 -12.57 23.44 -12.86
N THR A 194 -11.82 23.05 -13.89
CA THR A 194 -12.09 23.37 -15.30
C THR A 194 -12.97 22.31 -15.98
N GLY A 195 -13.25 21.21 -15.30
CA GLY A 195 -13.96 20.04 -15.81
C GLY A 195 -13.10 19.09 -16.62
N GLU A 196 -11.77 19.27 -16.65
CA GLU A 196 -10.83 18.34 -17.28
C GLU A 196 -10.68 17.07 -16.42
N GLN A 197 -10.73 15.89 -17.07
CA GLN A 197 -10.54 14.62 -16.38
C GLN A 197 -9.08 14.45 -15.98
N LEU A 198 -8.86 14.12 -14.70
CA LEU A 198 -7.55 13.93 -14.11
C LEU A 198 -7.08 12.45 -14.17
N PRO A 199 -5.76 12.21 -14.19
CA PRO A 199 -5.19 10.86 -14.17
C PRO A 199 -5.16 10.31 -12.74
N GLY A 200 -6.32 9.88 -12.26
CA GLY A 200 -6.53 9.40 -10.92
C GLY A 200 -7.93 8.89 -10.72
N TYR A 201 -8.30 8.71 -9.47
CA TYR A 201 -9.65 8.31 -9.08
C TYR A 201 -10.01 8.85 -7.71
N GLY A 202 -11.31 9.01 -7.46
CA GLY A 202 -11.87 9.18 -6.14
C GLY A 202 -12.38 7.87 -5.58
N TRP A 203 -12.47 7.74 -4.28
CA TRP A 203 -13.02 6.56 -3.62
C TRP A 203 -13.99 6.89 -2.50
N VAL A 204 -14.89 5.92 -2.20
CA VAL A 204 -15.75 5.90 -1.01
C VAL A 204 -15.74 4.48 -0.46
N PHE A 205 -15.22 4.31 0.75
CA PHE A 205 -15.07 3.01 1.40
C PHE A 205 -15.83 2.98 2.74
N PRO A 206 -16.89 2.19 2.85
CA PRO A 206 -17.69 2.03 4.07
C PRO A 206 -16.88 1.44 5.22
N LEU A 207 -17.07 1.98 6.44
CA LEU A 207 -16.38 1.50 7.65
C LEU A 207 -17.28 0.71 8.61
N GLY A 208 -18.60 0.66 8.35
CA GLY A 208 -19.55 -0.03 9.23
C GLY A 208 -19.91 0.73 10.51
N ASP A 209 -19.19 1.78 10.85
CA ASP A 209 -19.28 2.54 12.11
C ASP A 209 -20.09 3.85 12.02
N GLY A 210 -20.94 4.00 11.03
CA GLY A 210 -21.66 5.24 10.71
C GLY A 210 -20.90 6.15 9.74
N THR A 211 -19.67 5.82 9.37
CA THR A 211 -18.81 6.66 8.54
C THR A 211 -18.26 5.94 7.32
N VAL A 212 -17.76 6.72 6.38
CA VAL A 212 -16.96 6.25 5.24
C VAL A 212 -15.62 6.95 5.22
N ASN A 213 -14.58 6.24 4.72
CA ASN A 213 -13.33 6.86 4.28
C ASN A 213 -13.50 7.25 2.81
N THR A 214 -13.34 8.52 2.50
CA THR A 214 -13.38 9.00 1.11
C THR A 214 -12.20 9.88 0.78
N GLY A 215 -11.75 9.85 -0.47
CA GLY A 215 -10.61 10.64 -0.89
C GLY A 215 -10.33 10.60 -2.37
N VAL A 216 -9.22 11.20 -2.74
CA VAL A 216 -8.72 11.29 -4.11
C VAL A 216 -7.27 10.85 -4.19
N GLY A 217 -6.93 10.14 -5.26
CA GLY A 217 -5.57 9.77 -5.61
C GLY A 217 -5.21 10.18 -7.02
N LEU A 218 -4.03 10.78 -7.19
CA LEU A 218 -3.50 11.22 -8.49
C LEU A 218 -2.11 10.65 -8.74
N LEU A 219 -1.79 10.49 -10.02
CA LEU A 219 -0.42 10.28 -10.48
C LEU A 219 0.32 11.63 -10.56
N SER A 220 1.43 11.76 -9.85
CA SER A 220 2.13 13.03 -9.61
C SER A 220 2.82 13.67 -10.83
N HIS A 221 2.76 13.05 -12.01
CA HIS A 221 3.38 13.63 -13.21
C HIS A 221 2.62 14.85 -13.78
N HIS A 222 1.39 15.11 -13.34
CA HIS A 222 0.51 16.09 -13.97
C HIS A 222 0.25 17.38 -13.18
N HIS A 223 0.31 17.32 -11.87
CA HIS A 223 0.15 18.54 -11.06
C HIS A 223 1.34 18.63 -10.12
N GLY A 224 2.03 19.75 -10.19
CA GLY A 224 3.18 20.01 -9.32
C GLY A 224 2.84 19.65 -7.88
N ASN A 225 3.84 19.21 -7.12
CA ASN A 225 3.73 18.74 -5.73
C ASN A 225 3.22 19.83 -4.75
N ASP A 226 2.26 20.68 -5.14
CA ASP A 226 1.70 21.67 -4.24
C ASP A 226 0.60 21.03 -3.37
N PRO A 227 0.81 20.89 -2.05
CA PRO A 227 -0.21 20.35 -1.15
C PRO A 227 -1.53 21.11 -1.20
N ARG A 228 -1.51 22.40 -1.59
CA ARG A 228 -2.70 23.22 -1.72
C ARG A 228 -3.58 22.73 -2.86
N SER A 229 -2.98 22.29 -3.97
CA SER A 229 -3.74 21.73 -5.09
C SER A 229 -4.43 20.40 -4.76
N MET A 230 -3.84 19.59 -3.88
CA MET A 230 -4.47 18.35 -3.40
C MET A 230 -5.63 18.63 -2.45
N ARG A 231 -5.52 19.65 -1.58
CA ARG A 231 -6.62 20.06 -0.70
C ARG A 231 -7.79 20.60 -1.51
N GLU A 232 -7.54 21.47 -2.46
CA GLU A 232 -8.57 22.01 -3.35
C GLU A 232 -9.26 20.90 -4.16
N LEU A 233 -8.48 19.93 -4.66
CA LEU A 233 -9.04 18.80 -5.38
C LEU A 233 -9.87 17.88 -4.48
N PHE A 234 -9.44 17.65 -3.24
CA PHE A 234 -10.22 16.90 -2.26
C PHE A 234 -11.54 17.61 -1.94
N ASP A 235 -11.50 18.92 -1.72
CA ASP A 235 -12.71 19.72 -1.46
C ASP A 235 -13.68 19.66 -2.66
N GLN A 236 -13.15 19.72 -3.90
CA GLN A 236 -13.96 19.54 -5.12
C GLN A 236 -14.50 18.11 -5.27
N TRP A 237 -13.72 17.10 -4.87
CA TRP A 237 -14.14 15.71 -4.90
C TRP A 237 -15.36 15.45 -4.02
N VAL A 238 -15.44 16.05 -2.85
CA VAL A 238 -16.59 15.87 -1.94
C VAL A 238 -17.90 16.23 -2.63
N TYR A 239 -17.90 17.24 -3.52
CA TYR A 239 -19.09 17.62 -4.33
C TYR A 239 -19.29 16.73 -5.57
N GLN A 240 -18.32 15.89 -5.95
CA GLN A 240 -18.44 14.94 -7.06
C GLN A 240 -18.86 13.54 -6.58
N ILE A 241 -18.87 13.30 -5.27
CA ILE A 241 -19.31 12.03 -4.70
C ILE A 241 -20.77 11.77 -5.09
N PRO A 242 -21.12 10.57 -5.56
CA PRO A 242 -22.49 10.25 -5.90
C PRO A 242 -23.46 10.53 -4.74
N GLU A 243 -24.57 11.23 -5.03
CA GLU A 243 -25.54 11.70 -4.02
C GLU A 243 -26.09 10.58 -3.12
N TYR A 244 -26.18 9.35 -3.63
CA TYR A 244 -26.69 8.23 -2.85
C TYR A 244 -25.82 7.83 -1.65
N TRP A 245 -24.60 8.36 -1.53
CA TRP A 245 -23.78 8.20 -0.33
C TRP A 245 -24.23 9.09 0.82
N GLY A 246 -25.02 10.14 0.55
CA GLY A 246 -25.57 11.05 1.55
C GLY A 246 -24.49 11.83 2.31
N ILE A 247 -23.36 12.15 1.64
CA ILE A 247 -22.23 12.87 2.23
C ILE A 247 -22.45 14.37 2.12
N SER A 248 -22.24 15.11 3.22
CA SER A 248 -22.22 16.56 3.24
C SER A 248 -20.82 17.09 3.55
N ALA A 249 -20.37 18.09 2.79
CA ALA A 249 -19.04 18.67 2.95
C ALA A 249 -18.78 19.26 4.35
N ASP A 250 -19.83 19.75 5.00
CA ASP A 250 -19.75 20.37 6.33
C ASP A 250 -19.66 19.34 7.49
N GLU A 251 -19.85 18.05 7.19
CA GLU A 251 -19.88 16.98 8.19
C GLU A 251 -18.59 16.19 8.30
N ILE A 252 -17.48 16.69 7.76
CA ILE A 252 -16.19 16.02 7.85
C ILE A 252 -15.78 15.75 9.31
N ARG A 253 -15.28 14.56 9.58
CA ARG A 253 -14.76 14.14 10.87
C ARG A 253 -13.24 14.31 10.92
N GLY A 254 -12.79 15.35 11.63
CA GLY A 254 -11.37 15.71 11.68
C GLY A 254 -10.89 16.47 10.43
N GLU A 255 -9.59 16.61 10.28
CA GLU A 255 -8.97 17.27 9.12
C GLU A 255 -8.64 16.27 8.01
N PRO A 256 -8.76 16.68 6.73
CA PRO A 256 -8.25 15.86 5.63
C PRO A 256 -6.75 15.69 5.71
N GLU A 257 -6.29 14.48 5.46
CA GLU A 257 -4.87 14.13 5.51
C GLU A 257 -4.38 13.63 4.17
N GLY A 258 -3.17 14.05 3.79
CA GLY A 258 -2.55 13.68 2.53
C GLY A 258 -1.23 12.94 2.67
N GLY A 259 -0.90 12.13 1.68
CA GLY A 259 0.32 11.35 1.66
C GLY A 259 0.88 11.10 0.26
N ARG A 260 2.15 10.68 0.23
CA ARG A 260 2.82 10.24 -1.00
C ARG A 260 2.84 8.73 -1.06
N LEU A 261 2.67 8.20 -2.27
CA LEU A 261 2.62 6.77 -2.56
C LEU A 261 3.79 6.43 -3.50
N PRO A 262 4.93 5.97 -2.99
CA PRO A 262 6.06 5.53 -3.82
C PRO A 262 5.72 4.19 -4.46
N MET A 263 5.48 4.20 -5.78
CA MET A 263 4.88 3.09 -6.52
C MET A 263 5.89 2.29 -7.34
N GLY A 264 5.51 1.06 -7.70
CA GLY A 264 6.08 0.28 -8.78
C GLY A 264 7.51 -0.17 -8.57
N ALA A 265 7.92 -0.44 -7.32
CA ALA A 265 9.26 -0.82 -6.90
C ALA A 265 10.31 0.27 -7.21
N SER A 266 9.92 1.53 -6.94
CA SER A 266 10.70 2.71 -7.33
C SER A 266 11.94 2.98 -6.51
N VAL A 267 12.18 2.28 -5.40
CA VAL A 267 13.35 2.50 -4.52
C VAL A 267 14.39 1.39 -4.73
N ARG A 268 15.67 1.79 -4.82
CA ARG A 268 16.83 0.90 -4.94
C ARG A 268 18.05 1.48 -4.22
N PRO A 269 19.00 0.62 -3.75
CA PRO A 269 18.87 -0.83 -3.58
C PRO A 269 17.84 -1.17 -2.49
N ARG A 270 17.20 -2.36 -2.57
CA ARG A 270 16.24 -2.85 -1.56
C ARG A 270 16.86 -3.83 -0.57
N SER A 271 18.13 -4.11 -0.72
CA SER A 271 18.91 -4.90 0.24
C SER A 271 20.38 -4.48 0.23
N GLY A 272 21.04 -4.70 1.35
CA GLY A 272 22.48 -4.57 1.52
C GLY A 272 23.09 -5.81 2.17
N PRO A 273 24.31 -5.72 2.68
CA PRO A 273 25.00 -6.87 3.24
C PRO A 273 24.23 -7.57 4.39
N ASN A 274 23.54 -6.80 5.22
CA ASN A 274 22.77 -7.30 6.36
C ASN A 274 21.51 -6.48 6.66
N TRP A 275 20.94 -5.84 5.65
CA TRP A 275 19.69 -5.11 5.77
C TRP A 275 18.81 -5.29 4.54
N VAL A 276 17.51 -5.15 4.72
CA VAL A 276 16.50 -5.16 3.66
C VAL A 276 15.50 -4.02 3.86
N VAL A 277 14.88 -3.56 2.77
CA VAL A 277 13.86 -2.49 2.78
C VAL A 277 12.53 -3.07 2.36
N VAL A 278 11.45 -2.74 3.06
CA VAL A 278 10.11 -3.31 2.84
C VAL A 278 9.04 -2.20 2.72
N GLY A 279 7.90 -2.55 2.14
CA GLY A 279 6.73 -1.67 2.06
C GLY A 279 6.99 -0.36 1.30
N ASP A 280 6.45 0.74 1.80
CA ASP A 280 6.59 2.06 1.18
C ASP A 280 8.02 2.54 1.12
N ALA A 281 8.85 2.17 2.10
CA ALA A 281 10.29 2.47 2.08
C ALA A 281 11.00 1.83 0.88
N ALA A 282 10.51 0.68 0.39
CA ALA A 282 10.97 0.01 -0.82
C ALA A 282 10.28 0.52 -2.11
N GLY A 283 9.36 1.46 -2.00
CA GLY A 283 8.56 1.93 -3.13
C GLY A 283 7.60 0.88 -3.66
N SER A 284 7.08 0.01 -2.82
CA SER A 284 6.34 -1.20 -3.20
C SER A 284 4.85 -0.97 -3.44
N VAL A 285 4.34 0.26 -3.33
CA VAL A 285 2.93 0.55 -3.59
C VAL A 285 2.52 0.09 -5.00
N ASN A 286 1.37 -0.55 -5.09
CA ASN A 286 0.81 -1.03 -6.35
C ASN A 286 0.54 0.14 -7.31
N PRO A 287 1.15 0.15 -8.50
CA PRO A 287 1.03 1.27 -9.43
C PRO A 287 -0.33 1.39 -10.12
N PHE A 288 -1.20 0.38 -10.03
CA PHE A 288 -2.52 0.40 -10.64
C PHE A 288 -3.58 1.05 -9.75
N ASN A 289 -3.59 0.68 -8.45
CA ASN A 289 -4.67 1.03 -7.54
C ASN A 289 -4.21 1.73 -6.26
N GLY A 290 -2.89 1.93 -6.05
CA GLY A 290 -2.37 2.58 -4.86
C GLY A 290 -2.37 1.70 -3.60
N ASP A 291 -2.69 0.40 -3.66
CA ASP A 291 -2.58 -0.51 -2.52
C ASP A 291 -1.13 -0.65 -2.06
N GLY A 292 -0.86 -0.29 -0.82
CA GLY A 292 0.45 -0.43 -0.17
C GLY A 292 0.45 -1.50 0.93
N ILE A 293 -0.71 -1.93 1.42
CA ILE A 293 -0.82 -2.85 2.56
C ILE A 293 -0.44 -4.26 2.13
N GLU A 294 -1.04 -4.80 1.05
CA GLU A 294 -0.70 -6.14 0.56
C GLU A 294 0.79 -6.25 0.23
N PRO A 295 1.40 -5.35 -0.56
CA PRO A 295 2.83 -5.44 -0.83
C PRO A 295 3.70 -5.34 0.42
N ALA A 296 3.33 -4.54 1.42
CA ALA A 296 4.08 -4.44 2.66
C ALA A 296 4.04 -5.73 3.47
N LEU A 297 2.87 -6.38 3.60
CA LEU A 297 2.71 -7.68 4.26
C LEU A 297 3.53 -8.77 3.55
N SER A 298 3.42 -8.84 2.23
CA SER A 298 4.16 -9.80 1.39
C SER A 298 5.68 -9.60 1.47
N ASN A 299 6.14 -8.35 1.38
CA ASN A 299 7.57 -8.01 1.46
C ASN A 299 8.12 -8.31 2.87
N GLY A 300 7.34 -8.01 3.91
CA GLY A 300 7.72 -8.32 5.29
C GLY A 300 7.88 -9.81 5.55
N ARG A 301 6.97 -10.64 5.00
CA ARG A 301 7.07 -12.11 5.07
C ARG A 301 8.33 -12.61 4.36
N LEU A 302 8.56 -12.15 3.13
CA LEU A 302 9.74 -12.52 2.35
C LEU A 302 11.05 -12.11 3.04
N ALA A 303 11.10 -10.90 3.59
CA ALA A 303 12.26 -10.41 4.34
C ALA A 303 12.59 -11.33 5.52
N SER A 304 11.56 -11.72 6.28
CA SER A 304 11.72 -12.66 7.40
C SER A 304 12.26 -14.02 6.94
N THR A 305 11.72 -14.60 5.87
CA THR A 305 12.18 -15.88 5.31
C THR A 305 13.66 -15.81 4.95
N VAL A 306 14.06 -14.80 4.17
CA VAL A 306 15.45 -14.66 3.71
C VAL A 306 16.43 -14.40 4.87
N ILE A 307 16.01 -13.63 5.88
CA ILE A 307 16.83 -13.39 7.08
C ILE A 307 16.96 -14.69 7.89
N THR A 308 15.88 -15.45 8.05
CA THR A 308 15.91 -16.76 8.72
C THR A 308 16.87 -17.72 8.02
N ASP A 309 16.84 -17.80 6.69
CA ASP A 309 17.76 -18.61 5.90
C ASP A 309 19.21 -18.16 6.11
N ALA A 310 19.47 -16.83 6.11
CA ALA A 310 20.80 -16.27 6.36
C ALA A 310 21.33 -16.61 7.76
N ILE A 311 20.47 -16.62 8.77
CA ILE A 311 20.83 -17.00 10.15
C ILE A 311 21.16 -18.47 10.22
N ASN A 312 20.33 -19.33 9.64
CA ASN A 312 20.44 -20.79 9.72
C ASN A 312 21.65 -21.33 8.94
N THR A 313 21.92 -20.74 7.78
CA THR A 313 23.03 -21.19 6.91
C THR A 313 24.36 -20.51 7.22
N GLY A 314 24.36 -19.39 7.91
CA GLY A 314 25.54 -18.53 8.09
C GLY A 314 25.99 -17.84 6.79
N ASP A 315 25.20 -17.92 5.71
CA ASP A 315 25.54 -17.33 4.40
C ASP A 315 25.28 -15.82 4.41
N GLY A 316 26.36 -15.03 4.47
CA GLY A 316 26.29 -13.57 4.39
C GLY A 316 25.75 -13.03 3.05
N LEU A 317 25.62 -13.86 2.00
CA LEU A 317 25.07 -13.48 0.70
C LEU A 317 23.56 -13.80 0.56
N ALA A 318 22.98 -14.49 1.54
CA ALA A 318 21.58 -14.92 1.48
C ALA A 318 20.61 -13.72 1.28
N LEU A 319 20.91 -12.54 1.83
CA LEU A 319 20.07 -11.34 1.65
C LEU A 319 19.98 -10.85 0.19
N ARG A 320 20.92 -11.22 -0.67
CA ARG A 320 20.81 -10.96 -2.12
C ARG A 320 19.63 -11.70 -2.76
N GLN A 321 19.19 -12.80 -2.14
CA GLN A 321 18.01 -13.54 -2.58
C GLN A 321 16.72 -12.72 -2.40
N TYR A 322 16.68 -11.79 -1.42
CA TYR A 322 15.54 -10.91 -1.22
C TYR A 322 15.22 -10.08 -2.48
N GLU A 323 16.20 -9.34 -2.99
CA GLU A 323 16.05 -8.55 -4.22
C GLU A 323 15.67 -9.44 -5.42
N LYS A 324 16.32 -10.60 -5.56
CA LYS A 324 16.07 -11.55 -6.65
C LYS A 324 14.65 -12.12 -6.60
N GLN A 325 14.18 -12.51 -5.42
CA GLN A 325 12.83 -13.07 -5.25
C GLN A 325 11.75 -12.00 -5.44
N LEU A 326 11.94 -10.79 -4.90
CA LEU A 326 11.04 -9.66 -5.18
C LEU A 326 10.93 -9.38 -6.67
N THR A 327 12.06 -9.34 -7.36
CA THR A 327 12.12 -9.11 -8.80
C THR A 327 11.40 -10.23 -9.56
N SER A 328 11.68 -11.49 -9.22
CA SER A 328 11.01 -12.63 -9.86
C SER A 328 9.49 -12.62 -9.66
N LYS A 329 9.04 -12.27 -8.44
CA LYS A 329 7.61 -12.29 -8.08
C LYS A 329 6.82 -11.13 -8.67
N TYR A 330 7.41 -9.91 -8.67
CA TYR A 330 6.65 -8.68 -8.93
C TYR A 330 7.12 -7.86 -10.14
N ASP A 331 8.31 -8.10 -10.71
CA ASP A 331 8.88 -7.18 -11.71
C ASP A 331 7.99 -7.03 -12.95
N HIS A 332 7.46 -8.14 -13.47
CA HIS A 332 6.55 -8.09 -14.63
C HIS A 332 5.27 -7.32 -14.34
N TYR A 333 4.70 -7.54 -13.15
CA TYR A 333 3.50 -6.85 -12.71
C TYR A 333 3.75 -5.35 -12.55
N TYR A 334 4.82 -4.98 -11.86
CA TYR A 334 5.18 -3.58 -11.69
C TYR A 334 5.58 -2.89 -13.01
N ARG A 335 6.25 -3.59 -13.92
CA ARG A 335 6.55 -3.04 -15.26
C ARG A 335 5.27 -2.77 -16.05
N LEU A 336 4.33 -3.70 -16.05
CA LEU A 336 3.02 -3.49 -16.67
C LEU A 336 2.29 -2.29 -16.03
N GLY A 337 2.30 -2.19 -14.71
CA GLY A 337 1.72 -1.05 -14.00
C GLY A 337 2.41 0.28 -14.33
N ARG A 338 3.74 0.31 -14.40
CA ARG A 338 4.47 1.52 -14.82
C ARG A 338 4.14 1.94 -16.26
N LEU A 339 3.97 0.99 -17.18
CA LEU A 339 3.52 1.29 -18.54
C LEU A 339 2.09 1.81 -18.56
N ALA A 340 1.19 1.19 -17.79
CA ALA A 340 -0.19 1.64 -17.65
C ALA A 340 -0.26 3.05 -17.06
N THR A 341 0.49 3.36 -16.01
CA THR A 341 0.51 4.72 -15.42
C THR A 341 1.07 5.76 -16.39
N LYS A 342 2.10 5.45 -17.19
CA LYS A 342 2.60 6.35 -18.25
C LYS A 342 1.53 6.61 -19.32
N ALA A 343 0.74 5.62 -19.68
CA ALA A 343 -0.33 5.76 -20.68
C ALA A 343 -1.53 6.51 -20.12
N LEU A 344 -2.05 6.06 -18.97
CA LEU A 344 -3.22 6.63 -18.31
C LEU A 344 -2.94 8.01 -17.69
N GLY A 345 -1.68 8.32 -17.42
CA GLY A 345 -1.24 9.66 -17.07
C GLY A 345 -1.53 10.74 -18.12
N ARG A 346 -2.00 10.37 -19.31
CA ARG A 346 -2.44 11.30 -20.35
C ARG A 346 -3.98 11.45 -20.29
N PRO A 347 -4.51 12.66 -20.00
CA PRO A 347 -5.96 12.85 -19.78
C PRO A 347 -6.83 12.30 -20.91
N GLY A 348 -6.46 12.51 -22.16
CA GLY A 348 -7.21 12.02 -23.31
C GLY A 348 -7.25 10.50 -23.45
N LEU A 349 -6.17 9.78 -23.02
CA LEU A 349 -6.15 8.32 -22.99
C LEU A 349 -6.95 7.79 -21.79
N MET A 350 -6.83 8.41 -20.63
CA MET A 350 -7.62 8.06 -19.46
C MET A 350 -9.11 8.17 -19.75
N ARG A 351 -9.54 9.26 -20.35
CA ARG A 351 -10.95 9.46 -20.75
C ARG A 351 -11.45 8.39 -21.72
N ARG A 352 -10.67 8.05 -22.75
CA ARG A 352 -11.07 6.97 -23.69
C ARG A 352 -11.14 5.62 -23.02
N PHE A 353 -10.18 5.33 -22.16
CA PHE A 353 -10.13 4.07 -21.41
C PHE A 353 -11.34 3.92 -20.47
N THR A 354 -11.70 4.97 -19.72
CA THR A 354 -12.86 4.94 -18.82
C THR A 354 -14.18 4.89 -19.58
N LEU A 355 -14.32 5.62 -20.69
CA LEU A 355 -15.53 5.58 -21.53
C LEU A 355 -15.78 4.21 -22.16
N LEU A 356 -14.75 3.54 -22.67
CA LEU A 356 -14.87 2.23 -23.28
C LEU A 356 -14.94 1.12 -22.21
N GLY A 357 -14.16 1.29 -21.14
CA GLY A 357 -14.09 0.32 -20.04
C GLY A 357 -15.43 0.13 -19.37
N ILE A 358 -16.05 1.22 -18.92
CA ILE A 358 -17.30 1.18 -18.15
C ILE A 358 -18.50 0.60 -18.93
N GLN A 359 -18.44 0.54 -20.26
CA GLN A 359 -19.49 -0.06 -21.11
C GLN A 359 -19.36 -1.59 -21.22
N SER A 360 -18.26 -2.18 -20.77
CA SER A 360 -17.99 -3.61 -20.90
C SER A 360 -17.70 -4.25 -19.56
N ARG A 361 -18.64 -5.03 -19.03
CA ARG A 361 -18.45 -5.79 -17.78
C ARG A 361 -17.20 -6.68 -17.83
N VAL A 362 -16.92 -7.32 -18.97
CA VAL A 362 -15.76 -8.20 -19.14
C VAL A 362 -14.46 -7.41 -19.04
N LEU A 363 -14.40 -6.23 -19.69
CA LEU A 363 -13.21 -5.38 -19.63
C LEU A 363 -13.01 -4.81 -18.23
N THR A 364 -14.09 -4.38 -17.58
CA THR A 364 -14.04 -3.84 -16.21
C THR A 364 -13.58 -4.93 -15.22
N GLU A 365 -14.09 -6.17 -15.35
CA GLU A 365 -13.64 -7.30 -14.52
C GLU A 365 -12.16 -7.62 -14.76
N LEU A 366 -11.69 -7.61 -15.99
CA LEU A 366 -10.28 -7.79 -16.32
C LEU A 366 -9.41 -6.70 -15.67
N VAL A 367 -9.83 -5.44 -15.77
CA VAL A 367 -9.14 -4.31 -15.13
C VAL A 367 -9.09 -4.48 -13.61
N MET A 368 -10.19 -4.86 -12.98
CA MET A 368 -10.24 -5.14 -11.55
C MET A 368 -9.25 -6.25 -11.17
N ARG A 369 -9.29 -7.41 -11.83
CA ARG A 369 -8.39 -8.54 -11.57
C ARG A 369 -6.92 -8.15 -11.73
N ILE A 370 -6.58 -7.44 -12.80
CA ILE A 370 -5.20 -6.97 -13.04
C ILE A 370 -4.81 -5.94 -11.99
N SER A 371 -5.63 -4.93 -11.72
CA SER A 371 -5.27 -3.84 -10.81
C SER A 371 -5.11 -4.29 -9.36
N THR A 372 -5.84 -5.32 -8.94
CA THR A 372 -5.76 -5.89 -7.59
C THR A 372 -4.81 -7.10 -7.51
N ASN A 373 -4.14 -7.45 -8.61
CA ASN A 373 -3.27 -8.62 -8.70
C ASN A 373 -3.97 -9.93 -8.32
N LEU A 374 -5.26 -10.05 -8.70
CA LEU A 374 -6.12 -11.23 -8.50
C LEU A 374 -6.29 -12.04 -9.81
N VAL A 375 -5.24 -12.12 -10.62
CA VAL A 375 -5.23 -12.92 -11.85
C VAL A 375 -4.79 -14.33 -11.52
N ASN A 376 -5.71 -15.30 -11.69
CA ASN A 376 -5.45 -16.72 -11.46
C ASN A 376 -5.00 -17.40 -12.74
N ASN A 377 -4.10 -18.36 -12.62
CA ASN A 377 -3.60 -19.14 -13.72
C ASN A 377 -4.66 -20.08 -14.35
N ASP A 378 -5.78 -20.31 -13.67
CA ASP A 378 -6.84 -21.25 -14.11
C ASP A 378 -8.02 -20.59 -14.86
N ALA A 379 -8.07 -19.24 -14.90
CA ALA A 379 -9.19 -18.52 -15.53
C ALA A 379 -8.90 -18.22 -17.01
N GLY A 380 -9.14 -19.17 -17.93
CA GLY A 380 -9.10 -19.06 -19.42
C GLY A 380 -8.98 -17.64 -20.02
N GLY A 381 -9.15 -17.23 -21.11
CA GLY A 381 -9.13 -15.90 -21.77
C GLY A 381 -8.49 -14.66 -21.05
N THR A 382 -8.72 -14.48 -19.76
CA THR A 382 -8.18 -13.38 -18.94
C THR A 382 -6.67 -13.50 -18.76
N GLU A 383 -6.18 -14.73 -18.61
CA GLU A 383 -4.76 -15.05 -18.50
C GLU A 383 -4.01 -14.72 -19.79
N SER A 384 -4.61 -15.02 -20.95
CA SER A 384 -3.99 -14.75 -22.26
C SER A 384 -3.74 -13.25 -22.46
N VAL A 385 -4.65 -12.37 -22.00
CA VAL A 385 -4.47 -10.92 -22.08
C VAL A 385 -3.40 -10.44 -21.09
N TYR A 386 -3.38 -11.01 -19.89
CA TYR A 386 -2.37 -10.68 -18.89
C TYR A 386 -0.97 -11.20 -19.32
N GLU A 387 -0.88 -12.41 -19.85
CA GLU A 387 0.36 -12.96 -20.40
C GLU A 387 0.84 -12.16 -21.62
N LEU A 388 -0.06 -11.73 -22.49
CA LEU A 388 0.27 -10.82 -23.59
C LEU A 388 0.80 -9.48 -23.03
N GLY A 389 0.19 -8.93 -21.98
CA GLY A 389 0.66 -7.73 -21.29
C GLY A 389 2.07 -7.92 -20.70
N LYS A 390 2.37 -9.08 -20.11
CA LYS A 390 3.72 -9.44 -19.62
C LYS A 390 4.73 -9.50 -20.77
N VAL A 391 4.35 -10.09 -21.90
CA VAL A 391 5.23 -10.16 -23.09
C VAL A 391 5.52 -8.75 -23.61
N ILE A 392 4.50 -7.90 -23.74
CA ILE A 392 4.67 -6.50 -24.16
C ILE A 392 5.56 -5.75 -23.16
N ALA A 393 5.34 -5.93 -21.86
CA ALA A 393 6.17 -5.30 -20.82
C ALA A 393 7.64 -5.74 -20.87
N ARG A 394 7.93 -6.98 -21.29
CA ARG A 394 9.32 -7.45 -21.52
C ARG A 394 9.98 -6.82 -22.75
N LEU A 395 9.20 -6.53 -23.78
CA LEU A 395 9.71 -5.99 -25.05
C LEU A 395 9.92 -4.47 -25.01
N VAL A 396 9.26 -3.77 -24.08
CA VAL A 396 9.44 -2.32 -23.90
C VAL A 396 10.60 -2.09 -22.92
N PRO A 397 11.70 -1.45 -23.34
CA PRO A 397 12.80 -1.13 -22.43
C PRO A 397 12.31 -0.22 -21.31
N ASP A 398 12.62 -0.54 -20.04
CA ASP A 398 12.60 0.43 -18.96
C ASP A 398 13.70 1.45 -19.29
N ARG A 399 13.36 2.56 -19.90
CA ARG A 399 14.29 3.67 -20.03
C ARG A 399 14.34 4.36 -18.69
N ASP A 400 15.44 4.12 -17.97
CA ASP A 400 15.85 4.84 -16.77
C ASP A 400 15.96 6.36 -17.02
#